data_e18414ac35fc3f5adb3512c3a180441f
#
_entry.id   e18414ac35fc3f5adb3512c3a180441f
#
_cell.length_a   1.000
_cell.length_b   1.000
_cell.length_c   1.000
_cell.angle_alpha   90.00
_cell.angle_beta   90.00
_cell.angle_gamma   90.00
#
_symmetry.space_group_name_H-M   'P 1'
#
loop_
_entity.id
_entity.type
_entity.pdbx_description
1 polymer ?
#
loop_
_entity_poly.entity_id
_entity_poly.type
_entity_poly.pdbx_seq_one_letter_code
_entity_poly.pdbx_strand_id
1 'polypeptide(L)'
;MVIVPFDAKFSPNDPDFRPFIKDELCEQEAMEYLILLGLNALKTVLNNARFTTSKRVQGQLDEYEQNNNPIIGFIQEVGLDGIVNEATKTVYRRYKEYCIANNFQALSNIEFSRQVTKRCGLKIVDKWISRIGKCRVFVEEKDGGE
;
A
#
# COMPACT_ATOMS: atom_id res chain seq x y z
N MET A 1 3.82 -4.85 -8.29
CA MET A 1 4.60 -3.62 -8.61
C MET A 1 5.86 -3.64 -7.77
N VAL A 2 6.99 -3.15 -8.27
CA VAL A 2 8.24 -2.98 -7.50
C VAL A 2 8.62 -1.50 -7.60
N ILE A 3 8.89 -0.86 -6.46
CA ILE A 3 9.33 0.54 -6.39
C ILE A 3 10.79 0.52 -5.96
N VAL A 4 11.67 1.05 -6.81
CA VAL A 4 13.10 1.19 -6.51
C VAL A 4 13.37 2.67 -6.25
N PRO A 5 13.63 3.08 -4.99
CA PRO A 5 13.91 4.47 -4.68
C PRO A 5 15.33 4.87 -5.12
N PHE A 6 15.42 6.04 -5.75
CA PHE A 6 16.67 6.71 -6.09
C PHE A 6 16.73 8.02 -5.32
N ASP A 7 17.36 8.01 -4.15
CA ASP A 7 17.42 9.18 -3.25
C ASP A 7 18.69 10.01 -3.45
N ALA A 8 19.61 9.55 -4.28
CA ALA A 8 20.84 10.28 -4.56
C ALA A 8 20.53 11.57 -5.34
N LYS A 9 21.00 12.70 -4.80
CA LYS A 9 20.96 13.99 -5.46
C LYS A 9 22.40 14.33 -5.87
N PHE A 10 22.58 14.71 -7.12
CA PHE A 10 23.87 15.12 -7.65
C PHE A 10 23.82 16.63 -7.93
N SER A 11 24.77 17.36 -7.36
CA SER A 11 24.92 18.79 -7.57
C SER A 11 26.24 19.06 -8.30
N PRO A 12 26.29 20.05 -9.21
CA PRO A 12 27.55 20.44 -9.85
C PRO A 12 28.68 20.84 -8.88
N ASN A 13 28.31 21.17 -7.63
CA ASN A 13 29.29 21.53 -6.58
C ASN A 13 29.77 20.32 -5.76
N ASP A 14 29.24 19.13 -6.00
CA ASP A 14 29.67 17.94 -5.29
C ASP A 14 31.02 17.45 -5.83
N PRO A 15 31.96 17.04 -4.95
CA PRO A 15 33.29 16.57 -5.39
C PRO A 15 33.23 15.33 -6.29
N ASP A 16 32.15 14.53 -6.16
CA ASP A 16 31.92 13.33 -6.97
C ASP A 16 31.05 13.58 -8.21
N PHE A 17 30.72 14.84 -8.51
CA PHE A 17 29.91 15.18 -9.68
C PHE A 17 30.66 14.90 -10.97
N ARG A 18 30.09 14.05 -11.83
CA ARG A 18 30.61 13.69 -13.14
C ARG A 18 29.61 14.11 -14.21
N PRO A 19 29.84 15.24 -14.92
CA PRO A 19 28.87 15.74 -15.90
C PRO A 19 28.66 14.79 -17.09
N PHE A 20 29.65 13.97 -17.42
CA PHE A 20 29.64 13.03 -18.54
C PHE A 20 29.48 11.56 -18.11
N ILE A 21 29.02 11.29 -16.89
CA ILE A 21 28.84 9.92 -16.36
C ILE A 21 28.02 9.02 -17.29
N LYS A 22 27.06 9.61 -18.02
CA LYS A 22 26.23 8.86 -18.97
C LYS A 22 27.07 8.29 -20.12
N ASP A 23 28.03 9.05 -20.63
CA ASP A 23 28.87 8.64 -21.74
C ASP A 23 29.84 7.54 -21.27
N GLU A 24 30.43 7.69 -20.08
CA GLU A 24 31.26 6.67 -19.42
C GLU A 24 30.52 5.35 -19.20
N LEU A 25 29.25 5.42 -18.77
CA LEU A 25 28.42 4.21 -18.56
C LEU A 25 27.97 3.56 -19.87
N CYS A 26 28.07 4.23 -20.99
CA CYS A 26 27.76 3.70 -22.33
C CYS A 26 29.01 3.10 -23.02
N GLU A 27 30.18 3.16 -22.39
CA GLU A 27 31.37 2.47 -22.90
C GLU A 27 31.20 0.95 -22.90
N GLN A 28 31.88 0.28 -23.82
CA GLN A 28 31.70 -1.15 -24.03
C GLN A 28 31.94 -1.95 -22.77
N GLU A 29 33.01 -1.68 -22.03
CA GLU A 29 33.40 -2.41 -20.82
C GLU A 29 32.33 -2.25 -19.72
N ALA A 30 31.78 -1.05 -19.55
CA ALA A 30 30.72 -0.80 -18.58
C ALA A 30 29.41 -1.52 -18.94
N MET A 31 29.09 -1.55 -20.23
CA MET A 31 27.91 -2.28 -20.73
C MET A 31 28.06 -3.80 -20.58
N GLU A 32 29.24 -4.35 -20.87
CA GLU A 32 29.51 -5.78 -20.69
C GLU A 32 29.39 -6.18 -19.20
N TYR A 33 29.92 -5.34 -18.30
CA TYR A 33 29.79 -5.55 -16.86
C TYR A 33 28.32 -5.52 -16.41
N LEU A 34 27.54 -4.57 -16.90
CA LEU A 34 26.12 -4.46 -16.59
C LEU A 34 25.32 -5.70 -17.06
N ILE A 35 25.64 -6.20 -18.26
CA ILE A 35 25.03 -7.44 -18.78
C ILE A 35 25.38 -8.63 -17.88
N LEU A 36 26.63 -8.74 -17.46
CA LEU A 36 27.06 -9.81 -16.56
C LEU A 36 26.35 -9.77 -15.22
N LEU A 37 26.19 -8.58 -14.64
CA LEU A 37 25.39 -8.38 -13.41
C LEU A 37 23.94 -8.81 -13.61
N GLY A 38 23.34 -8.43 -14.74
CA GLY A 38 21.96 -8.80 -15.08
C GLY A 38 21.79 -10.33 -15.21
N LEU A 39 22.73 -11.01 -15.87
CA LEU A 39 22.70 -12.46 -16.02
C LEU A 39 22.85 -13.19 -14.67
N ASN A 40 23.74 -12.71 -13.80
CA ASN A 40 23.90 -13.27 -12.45
C ASN A 40 22.64 -13.06 -11.58
N ALA A 41 22.04 -11.88 -11.66
CA ALA A 41 20.76 -11.59 -10.97
C ALA A 41 19.63 -12.48 -11.50
N LEU A 42 19.52 -12.66 -12.82
CA LEU A 42 18.55 -13.53 -13.46
C LEU A 42 18.69 -14.98 -12.99
N LYS A 43 19.94 -15.50 -12.96
CA LYS A 43 20.21 -16.84 -12.44
C LYS A 43 19.72 -17.01 -11.00
N THR A 44 19.93 -16.01 -10.14
CA THR A 44 19.46 -16.01 -8.75
C THR A 44 17.93 -16.03 -8.67
N VAL A 45 17.24 -15.22 -9.49
CA VAL A 45 15.78 -15.19 -9.55
C VAL A 45 15.22 -16.52 -10.02
N LEU A 46 15.81 -17.12 -11.07
CA LEU A 46 15.36 -18.41 -11.60
C LEU A 46 15.54 -19.53 -10.58
N ASN A 47 16.66 -19.57 -9.87
CA ASN A 47 16.93 -20.59 -8.85
C ASN A 47 15.98 -20.47 -7.65
N ASN A 48 15.63 -19.24 -7.24
CA ASN A 48 14.78 -18.99 -6.09
C ASN A 48 13.30 -18.92 -6.45
N ALA A 49 12.93 -18.93 -7.73
CA ALA A 49 11.57 -18.72 -8.27
C ALA A 49 10.87 -17.48 -7.71
N ARG A 50 11.64 -16.48 -7.25
CA ARG A 50 11.13 -15.22 -6.69
C ARG A 50 12.16 -14.10 -6.82
N PHE A 51 11.68 -12.86 -6.89
CA PHE A 51 12.53 -11.68 -6.80
C PHE A 51 13.02 -11.46 -5.38
N THR A 52 14.24 -10.94 -5.25
CA THR A 52 14.78 -10.50 -3.97
C THR A 52 14.07 -9.22 -3.55
N THR A 53 13.45 -9.23 -2.38
CA THR A 53 12.78 -8.05 -1.83
C THR A 53 13.62 -7.51 -0.67
N SER A 54 14.07 -6.27 -0.77
CA SER A 54 14.74 -5.59 0.35
C SER A 54 13.72 -4.93 1.26
N LYS A 55 14.06 -4.77 2.54
CA LYS A 55 13.21 -4.02 3.51
C LYS A 55 12.91 -2.59 3.02
N ARG A 56 13.86 -1.97 2.31
CA ARG A 56 13.71 -0.61 1.77
C ARG A 56 12.67 -0.57 0.64
N VAL A 57 12.72 -1.54 -0.29
CA VAL A 57 11.73 -1.66 -1.37
C VAL A 57 10.33 -1.93 -0.80
N GLN A 58 10.25 -2.81 0.21
CA GLN A 58 8.97 -3.08 0.87
C GLN A 58 8.43 -1.82 1.57
N GLY A 59 9.26 -1.10 2.33
CA GLY A 59 8.86 0.14 2.99
C GLY A 59 8.34 1.20 2.02
N GLN A 60 8.98 1.36 0.86
CA GLN A 60 8.51 2.28 -0.19
C GLN A 60 7.18 1.84 -0.82
N LEU A 61 6.97 0.55 -0.97
CA LEU A 61 5.70 0.01 -1.45
C LEU A 61 4.58 0.25 -0.43
N ASP A 62 4.86 -0.02 0.84
CA ASP A 62 3.91 0.20 1.94
C ASP A 62 3.55 1.69 2.06
N GLU A 63 4.52 2.59 1.96
CA GLU A 63 4.31 4.05 1.93
C GLU A 63 3.48 4.49 0.73
N TYR A 64 3.78 3.96 -0.46
CA TYR A 64 3.00 4.23 -1.65
C TYR A 64 1.54 3.75 -1.51
N GLU A 65 1.33 2.55 -0.96
CA GLU A 65 0.00 2.03 -0.70
C GLU A 65 -0.75 2.87 0.35
N GLN A 66 -0.08 3.31 1.42
CA GLN A 66 -0.68 4.19 2.42
C GLN A 66 -1.11 5.53 1.82
N ASN A 67 -0.24 6.16 1.05
CA ASN A 67 -0.51 7.47 0.45
C ASN A 67 -1.58 7.42 -0.66
N ASN A 68 -1.77 6.27 -1.30
CA ASN A 68 -2.72 6.12 -2.41
C ASN A 68 -3.99 5.33 -2.07
N ASN A 69 -4.08 4.77 -0.86
CA ASN A 69 -5.25 4.02 -0.43
C ASN A 69 -6.09 4.82 0.59
N PRO A 70 -7.20 5.43 0.16
CA PRO A 70 -8.01 6.27 1.02
C PRO A 70 -8.62 5.52 2.22
N ILE A 71 -8.70 4.18 2.17
CA ILE A 71 -9.22 3.37 3.28
C ILE A 71 -8.25 3.39 4.46
N ILE A 72 -6.95 3.34 4.22
CA ILE A 72 -5.94 3.36 5.29
C ILE A 72 -6.03 4.68 6.05
N GLY A 73 -5.99 5.81 5.34
CA GLY A 73 -6.13 7.12 5.95
C GLY A 73 -7.46 7.29 6.70
N PHE A 74 -8.55 6.81 6.13
CA PHE A 74 -9.86 6.83 6.78
C PHE A 74 -9.89 6.02 8.09
N ILE A 75 -9.33 4.79 8.09
CA ILE A 75 -9.26 3.96 9.29
C ILE A 75 -8.38 4.62 10.37
N GLN A 76 -7.29 5.25 9.98
CA GLN A 76 -6.41 5.96 10.91
C GLN A 76 -7.10 7.18 11.55
N GLU A 77 -7.89 7.93 10.76
CA GLU A 77 -8.60 9.12 11.24
C GLU A 77 -9.79 8.76 12.16
N VAL A 78 -10.58 7.76 11.77
CA VAL A 78 -11.81 7.40 12.48
C VAL A 78 -11.57 6.44 13.64
N GLY A 79 -10.50 5.67 13.58
CA GLY A 79 -10.19 4.59 14.52
C GLY A 79 -11.13 3.38 14.38
N LEU A 80 -10.73 2.26 14.99
CA LEU A 80 -11.55 1.05 15.00
C LEU A 80 -12.85 1.24 15.79
N ASP A 81 -12.79 2.01 16.88
CA ASP A 81 -13.97 2.30 17.72
C ASP A 81 -15.07 3.01 16.95
N GLY A 82 -14.71 3.82 15.95
CA GLY A 82 -15.67 4.49 15.09
C GLY A 82 -16.23 3.63 13.96
N ILE A 83 -15.79 2.39 13.84
CA ILE A 83 -16.21 1.43 12.80
C ILE A 83 -16.94 0.23 13.43
N VAL A 84 -16.44 -0.28 14.55
CA VAL A 84 -16.97 -1.46 15.23
C VAL A 84 -18.36 -1.14 15.82
N ASN A 85 -19.29 -2.06 15.66
CA ASN A 85 -20.71 -1.95 16.04
C ASN A 85 -21.51 -0.86 15.33
N GLU A 86 -20.93 -0.23 14.29
CA GLU A 86 -21.63 0.75 13.45
C GLU A 86 -22.23 0.09 12.19
N ALA A 87 -23.34 0.68 11.69
CA ALA A 87 -23.96 0.23 10.47
C ALA A 87 -23.04 0.46 9.26
N THR A 88 -22.85 -0.55 8.41
CA THR A 88 -21.97 -0.47 7.24
C THR A 88 -22.29 0.72 6.33
N LYS A 89 -23.57 1.08 6.19
CA LYS A 89 -24.02 2.26 5.43
C LYS A 89 -23.55 3.58 6.05
N THR A 90 -23.56 3.67 7.38
CA THR A 90 -23.13 4.88 8.11
C THR A 90 -21.61 5.06 7.95
N VAL A 91 -20.84 4.00 8.16
CA VAL A 91 -19.39 4.03 8.00
C VAL A 91 -19.00 4.36 6.55
N TYR A 92 -19.68 3.76 5.57
CA TYR A 92 -19.43 4.05 4.16
C TYR A 92 -19.75 5.50 3.77
N ARG A 93 -20.81 6.10 4.35
CA ARG A 93 -21.10 7.51 4.13
C ARG A 93 -19.97 8.40 4.65
N ARG A 94 -19.49 8.18 5.87
CA ARG A 94 -18.34 8.90 6.45
C ARG A 94 -17.07 8.71 5.61
N TYR A 95 -16.84 7.51 5.10
CA TYR A 95 -15.74 7.26 4.16
C TYR A 95 -15.86 8.09 2.87
N LYS A 96 -17.04 8.23 2.30
CA LYS A 96 -17.23 9.09 1.13
C LYS A 96 -16.96 10.56 1.44
N GLU A 97 -17.41 11.04 2.59
CA GLU A 97 -17.15 12.40 3.07
C GLU A 97 -15.65 12.64 3.24
N TYR A 98 -14.94 11.69 3.83
CA TYR A 98 -13.47 11.68 3.93
C TYR A 98 -12.79 11.74 2.55
N CYS A 99 -13.22 10.92 1.61
CA CYS A 99 -12.65 10.92 0.26
C CYS A 99 -12.84 12.25 -0.45
N ILE A 100 -14.02 12.86 -0.32
CA ILE A 100 -14.31 14.20 -0.90
C ILE A 100 -13.40 15.25 -0.28
N ALA A 101 -13.27 15.27 1.05
CA ALA A 101 -12.46 16.25 1.77
C ALA A 101 -10.97 16.15 1.40
N ASN A 102 -10.48 14.95 1.08
CA ASN A 102 -9.07 14.68 0.75
C ASN A 102 -8.80 14.48 -0.75
N ASN A 103 -9.74 14.82 -1.63
CA ASN A 103 -9.64 14.67 -3.09
C ASN A 103 -9.33 13.25 -3.56
N PHE A 104 -9.80 12.23 -2.84
CA PHE A 104 -9.72 10.84 -3.26
C PHE A 104 -10.99 10.41 -4.00
N GLN A 105 -10.82 9.47 -4.92
CA GLN A 105 -11.97 8.76 -5.50
C GLN A 105 -12.43 7.65 -4.55
N ALA A 106 -13.69 7.73 -4.08
CA ALA A 106 -14.24 6.71 -3.20
C ALA A 106 -14.44 5.38 -3.92
N LEU A 107 -14.05 4.29 -3.26
CA LEU A 107 -14.33 2.93 -3.74
C LEU A 107 -15.84 2.62 -3.64
N SER A 108 -16.27 1.58 -4.37
CA SER A 108 -17.64 1.10 -4.22
C SER A 108 -17.91 0.58 -2.80
N ASN A 109 -19.17 0.59 -2.36
CA ASN A 109 -19.54 0.10 -1.03
C ASN A 109 -19.13 -1.36 -0.78
N ILE A 110 -19.18 -2.19 -1.83
CA ILE A 110 -18.80 -3.60 -1.74
C ILE A 110 -17.28 -3.71 -1.50
N GLU A 111 -16.49 -3.00 -2.30
CA GLU A 111 -15.03 -3.02 -2.20
C GLU A 111 -14.56 -2.38 -0.88
N PHE A 112 -15.15 -1.26 -0.47
CA PHE A 112 -14.92 -0.65 0.83
C PHE A 112 -15.14 -1.64 1.98
N SER A 113 -16.31 -2.27 2.01
CA SER A 113 -16.66 -3.25 3.06
C SER A 113 -15.67 -4.42 3.09
N ARG A 114 -15.29 -4.95 1.92
CA ARG A 114 -14.31 -6.04 1.79
C ARG A 114 -12.94 -5.65 2.32
N GLN A 115 -12.46 -4.44 2.01
CA GLN A 115 -11.16 -3.99 2.46
C GLN A 115 -11.12 -3.68 3.95
N VAL A 116 -12.19 -3.07 4.49
CA VAL A 116 -12.30 -2.81 5.94
C VAL A 116 -12.30 -4.12 6.71
N THR A 117 -13.12 -5.11 6.32
CA THR A 117 -13.15 -6.41 7.00
C THR A 117 -11.79 -7.11 6.96
N LYS A 118 -11.14 -7.14 5.79
CA LYS A 118 -9.83 -7.77 5.63
C LYS A 118 -8.71 -7.10 6.44
N ARG A 119 -8.68 -5.76 6.47
CA ARG A 119 -7.60 -5.00 7.11
C ARG A 119 -7.75 -4.90 8.63
N CYS A 120 -8.99 -4.81 9.10
CA CYS A 120 -9.29 -4.63 10.52
C CYS A 120 -9.62 -5.94 11.26
N GLY A 121 -9.62 -7.08 10.57
CA GLY A 121 -10.05 -8.35 11.19
C GLY A 121 -11.51 -8.33 11.62
N LEU A 122 -12.36 -7.62 10.88
CA LEU A 122 -13.77 -7.50 11.18
C LEU A 122 -14.60 -8.44 10.31
N LYS A 123 -15.80 -8.76 10.78
CA LYS A 123 -16.84 -9.42 9.98
C LYS A 123 -18.11 -8.59 9.94
N ILE A 124 -18.94 -8.87 8.96
CA ILE A 124 -20.22 -8.18 8.79
C ILE A 124 -21.33 -9.12 9.18
N VAL A 125 -22.19 -8.69 10.11
CA VAL A 125 -23.35 -9.44 10.59
C VAL A 125 -24.61 -8.61 10.50
N ASP A 126 -25.76 -9.27 10.36
CA ASP A 126 -27.06 -8.63 10.49
C ASP A 126 -27.37 -8.42 11.99
N LYS A 127 -27.60 -7.17 12.38
CA LYS A 127 -27.93 -6.79 13.76
C LYS A 127 -29.09 -5.80 13.78
N TRP A 128 -29.87 -5.83 14.84
CA TRP A 128 -30.92 -4.83 15.08
C TRP A 128 -30.31 -3.65 15.84
N ILE A 129 -30.43 -2.44 15.28
CA ILE A 129 -30.04 -1.19 15.95
C ILE A 129 -31.32 -0.40 16.26
N SER A 130 -31.50 0.00 17.51
CA SER A 130 -32.72 0.59 18.06
C SER A 130 -33.30 1.79 17.28
N ARG A 131 -32.45 2.51 16.51
CA ARG A 131 -32.86 3.70 15.74
C ARG A 131 -32.92 3.49 14.24
N ILE A 132 -32.36 2.36 13.74
CA ILE A 132 -32.18 2.13 12.29
C ILE A 132 -32.95 0.88 11.83
N GLY A 133 -33.26 -0.04 12.76
CA GLY A 133 -33.85 -1.35 12.43
C GLY A 133 -32.78 -2.41 12.11
N LYS A 134 -33.19 -3.45 11.37
CA LYS A 134 -32.26 -4.52 10.93
C LYS A 134 -31.28 -3.96 9.90
N CYS A 135 -29.99 -4.02 10.21
CA CYS A 135 -28.94 -3.52 9.33
C CYS A 135 -27.66 -4.38 9.45
N ARG A 136 -26.80 -4.24 8.46
CA ARG A 136 -25.47 -4.88 8.45
C ARG A 136 -24.51 -4.02 9.25
N VAL A 137 -23.75 -4.65 10.15
CA VAL A 137 -22.87 -4.02 11.12
C VAL A 137 -21.49 -4.65 11.05
N PHE A 138 -20.43 -3.86 11.20
CA PHE A 138 -19.09 -4.37 11.41
C PHE A 138 -18.93 -4.83 12.87
N VAL A 139 -18.44 -6.05 13.06
CA VAL A 139 -18.12 -6.60 14.40
C VAL A 139 -16.74 -7.23 14.38
N GLU A 140 -16.10 -7.24 15.54
CA GLU A 140 -14.83 -7.97 15.71
C GLU A 140 -15.03 -9.47 15.48
N GLU A 141 -14.07 -10.07 14.79
CA GLU A 141 -13.99 -11.52 14.72
C GLU A 141 -13.45 -11.99 16.07
N LYS A 142 -14.35 -12.45 16.96
CA LYS A 142 -13.89 -13.12 18.18
C LYS A 142 -13.21 -14.40 17.73
N ASP A 143 -11.90 -14.50 17.97
CA ASP A 143 -11.22 -15.79 17.92
C ASP A 143 -12.01 -16.74 18.81
N GLY A 144 -12.61 -17.75 18.18
CA GLY A 144 -13.27 -18.85 18.88
C GLY A 144 -12.20 -19.63 19.62
N GLY A 145 -11.86 -19.17 20.81
CA GLY A 145 -11.13 -20.00 21.77
C GLY A 145 -12.11 -21.01 22.36
N GLU A 146 -11.95 -22.23 21.94
CA GLU A 146 -12.13 -23.45 22.73
C GLU A 146 -11.12 -24.47 22.25
#